data_fbb058b23ee3c46c0be80037ac2a6f56
#
_entry.id   fbb058b23ee3c46c0be80037ac2a6f56
#
_cell.length_a   1.000
_cell.length_b   1.000
_cell.length_c   1.000
_cell.angle_alpha   90.00
_cell.angle_beta   90.00
_cell.angle_gamma   90.00
#
_symmetry.space_group_name_H-M   'P 1'
#
loop_
_entity.id
_entity.type
_entity.pdbx_description
1 polymer ?
#
loop_
_entity_poly.entity_id
_entity_poly.type
_entity_poly.pdbx_seq_one_letter_code
_entity_poly.pdbx_strand_id
1 'polypeptide(L)'
;EIISEKAVNEPIAEINTAISAAKSVNSKDANANLTAGTVLMNSTKTALKQVRDIVGATSTKYQIVADNLAKQILQCGINYYNNASDDDVESPRKAMSFQAYALQIAIGKLTKDRCQENYDILKKAVDNMPPAEVAIETRKIKEELRKFCQQPDKISHSITLLNNTKPLLQTIKAKIG
;
A
#
# COMPACT_ATOMS: atom_id res chain seq x y z
N GLU A 1 -34.52 -17.38 15.50
CA GLU A 1 -33.62 -16.74 16.48
C GLU A 1 -33.56 -15.26 16.14
N ILE A 2 -34.13 -14.40 16.98
CA ILE A 2 -34.11 -12.95 16.79
C ILE A 2 -32.72 -12.50 17.18
N ILE A 3 -31.86 -12.30 16.17
CA ILE A 3 -30.55 -11.67 16.37
C ILE A 3 -30.84 -10.28 16.88
N SER A 4 -30.36 -9.95 18.07
CA SER A 4 -30.51 -8.62 18.65
C SER A 4 -29.86 -7.63 17.67
N GLU A 5 -30.64 -6.66 17.14
CA GLU A 5 -30.10 -5.58 16.27
C GLU A 5 -28.91 -4.88 16.92
N LYS A 6 -28.91 -4.78 18.25
CA LYS A 6 -27.83 -4.23 19.03
C LYS A 6 -26.52 -4.99 18.81
N ALA A 7 -26.54 -6.32 18.77
CA ALA A 7 -25.34 -7.15 18.63
C ALA A 7 -24.61 -6.94 17.31
N VAL A 8 -25.32 -6.57 16.24
CA VAL A 8 -24.71 -6.29 14.94
C VAL A 8 -24.38 -4.81 14.78
N ASN A 9 -25.11 -3.91 15.42
CA ASN A 9 -24.92 -2.48 15.26
C ASN A 9 -23.63 -1.96 15.96
N GLU A 10 -23.23 -2.57 17.08
CA GLU A 10 -21.98 -2.21 17.77
C GLU A 10 -20.72 -2.41 16.87
N PRO A 11 -20.44 -3.60 16.33
CA PRO A 11 -19.28 -3.79 15.47
C PRO A 11 -19.37 -2.97 14.16
N ILE A 12 -20.57 -2.72 13.62
CA ILE A 12 -20.73 -1.83 12.47
C ILE A 12 -20.37 -0.39 12.83
N ALA A 13 -20.81 0.08 14.00
CA ALA A 13 -20.47 1.44 14.47
C ALA A 13 -18.96 1.61 14.68
N GLU A 14 -18.28 0.60 15.24
CA GLU A 14 -16.83 0.58 15.38
C GLU A 14 -16.13 0.72 14.02
N ILE A 15 -16.53 -0.09 13.03
CA ILE A 15 -15.96 -0.01 11.67
C ILE A 15 -16.23 1.37 11.05
N ASN A 16 -17.43 1.92 11.15
CA ASN A 16 -17.78 3.21 10.60
C ASN A 16 -17.00 4.36 11.26
N THR A 17 -16.77 4.28 12.55
CA THR A 17 -15.93 5.24 13.31
C THR A 17 -14.49 5.19 12.80
N ALA A 18 -13.92 4.00 12.64
CA ALA A 18 -12.57 3.83 12.11
C ALA A 18 -12.45 4.33 10.65
N ILE A 19 -13.45 4.05 9.80
CA ILE A 19 -13.52 4.58 8.44
C ILE A 19 -13.56 6.11 8.45
N SER A 20 -14.37 6.72 9.32
CA SER A 20 -14.49 8.18 9.43
C SER A 20 -13.19 8.82 9.87
N ALA A 21 -12.49 8.22 10.84
CA ALA A 21 -11.17 8.66 11.27
C ALA A 21 -10.15 8.61 10.12
N ALA A 22 -10.13 7.52 9.35
CA ALA A 22 -9.24 7.40 8.19
C ALA A 22 -9.57 8.39 7.07
N LYS A 23 -10.85 8.74 6.87
CA LYS A 23 -11.28 9.75 5.89
C LYS A 23 -10.87 11.18 6.27
N SER A 24 -10.73 11.50 7.54
CA SER A 24 -10.36 12.83 8.00
C SER A 24 -8.88 13.17 7.79
N VAL A 25 -8.07 12.17 7.42
CA VAL A 25 -6.63 12.36 7.17
C VAL A 25 -6.41 13.12 5.87
N ASN A 26 -5.43 14.03 5.85
CA ASN A 26 -5.04 14.74 4.65
C ASN A 26 -4.57 13.75 3.56
N SER A 27 -5.26 13.74 2.43
CA SER A 27 -4.97 12.81 1.32
C SER A 27 -3.58 13.00 0.71
N LYS A 28 -2.95 14.16 0.89
CA LYS A 28 -1.60 14.47 0.40
C LYS A 28 -0.48 14.12 1.40
N ASP A 29 -0.82 13.75 2.62
CA ASP A 29 0.17 13.31 3.61
C ASP A 29 0.35 11.79 3.52
N ALA A 30 1.44 11.37 2.90
CA ALA A 30 1.76 9.96 2.72
C ALA A 30 1.84 9.20 4.04
N ASN A 31 2.58 9.73 5.03
CA ASN A 31 2.79 9.04 6.30
C ASN A 31 1.49 8.94 7.11
N ALA A 32 0.67 9.99 7.09
CA ALA A 32 -0.63 9.97 7.75
C ALA A 32 -1.57 8.94 7.10
N ASN A 33 -1.57 8.79 5.76
CA ASN A 33 -2.35 7.76 5.06
C ASN A 33 -1.82 6.35 5.31
N LEU A 34 -0.49 6.15 5.38
CA LEU A 34 0.11 4.87 5.77
C LEU A 34 -0.34 4.46 7.17
N THR A 35 -0.27 5.38 8.13
CA THR A 35 -0.69 5.15 9.52
C THR A 35 -2.18 4.86 9.60
N ALA A 36 -3.01 5.70 8.98
CA ALA A 36 -4.47 5.55 9.00
C ALA A 36 -4.91 4.22 8.38
N GLY A 37 -4.34 3.83 7.24
CA GLY A 37 -4.63 2.54 6.59
C GLY A 37 -4.22 1.36 7.45
N THR A 38 -3.05 1.42 8.10
CA THR A 38 -2.56 0.37 9.00
C THR A 38 -3.46 0.23 10.24
N VAL A 39 -3.84 1.33 10.86
CA VAL A 39 -4.76 1.34 12.01
C VAL A 39 -6.11 0.78 11.57
N LEU A 40 -6.67 1.26 10.47
CA LEU A 40 -7.95 0.81 9.95
C LEU A 40 -7.96 -0.70 9.69
N MET A 41 -6.94 -1.24 9.02
CA MET A 41 -6.82 -2.69 8.79
C MET A 41 -6.78 -3.49 10.08
N ASN A 42 -6.02 -3.04 11.08
CA ASN A 42 -5.80 -3.81 12.29
C ASN A 42 -6.96 -3.71 13.28
N SER A 43 -7.54 -2.52 13.47
CA SER A 43 -8.63 -2.31 14.43
C SER A 43 -9.96 -2.93 13.99
N THR A 44 -10.22 -3.05 12.68
CA THR A 44 -11.53 -3.49 12.19
C THR A 44 -11.65 -4.99 11.92
N LYS A 45 -10.55 -5.77 11.98
CA LYS A 45 -10.56 -7.22 11.68
C LYS A 45 -11.58 -8.00 12.53
N THR A 46 -11.56 -7.77 13.83
CA THR A 46 -12.45 -8.47 14.77
C THR A 46 -13.90 -8.05 14.56
N ALA A 47 -14.16 -6.74 14.45
CA ALA A 47 -15.50 -6.22 14.20
C ALA A 47 -16.10 -6.73 12.88
N LEU A 48 -15.30 -6.75 11.79
CA LEU A 48 -15.75 -7.27 10.51
C LEU A 48 -16.08 -8.76 10.57
N LYS A 49 -15.27 -9.55 11.29
CA LYS A 49 -15.55 -10.96 11.53
C LYS A 49 -16.85 -11.13 12.32
N GLN A 50 -17.07 -10.35 13.38
CA GLN A 50 -18.30 -10.39 14.17
C GLN A 50 -19.54 -10.08 13.32
N VAL A 51 -19.50 -9.02 12.48
CA VAL A 51 -20.61 -8.73 11.56
C VAL A 51 -20.90 -9.93 10.68
N ARG A 52 -19.89 -10.55 10.07
CA ARG A 52 -20.06 -11.73 9.21
C ARG A 52 -20.68 -12.91 9.97
N ASP A 53 -20.18 -13.17 11.17
CA ASP A 53 -20.62 -14.33 11.98
C ASP A 53 -22.08 -14.15 12.49
N ILE A 54 -22.52 -12.89 12.68
CA ILE A 54 -23.88 -12.58 13.12
C ILE A 54 -24.89 -12.61 11.96
N VAL A 55 -24.59 -11.92 10.83
CA VAL A 55 -25.56 -11.74 9.74
C VAL A 55 -25.36 -12.70 8.58
N GLY A 56 -24.27 -13.44 8.55
CA GLY A 56 -23.89 -14.34 7.47
C GLY A 56 -23.08 -13.66 6.34
N ALA A 57 -22.21 -14.45 5.72
CA ALA A 57 -21.29 -13.99 4.66
C ALA A 57 -22.00 -13.49 3.40
N THR A 58 -23.23 -13.96 3.13
CA THR A 58 -24.03 -13.60 1.93
C THR A 58 -24.99 -12.45 2.20
N SER A 59 -25.04 -11.93 3.44
CA SER A 59 -25.93 -10.82 3.80
C SER A 59 -25.53 -9.53 3.09
N THR A 60 -26.52 -8.83 2.53
CA THR A 60 -26.34 -7.49 1.97
C THR A 60 -25.74 -6.51 3.00
N LYS A 61 -26.13 -6.64 4.28
CA LYS A 61 -25.59 -5.82 5.37
C LYS A 61 -24.08 -6.03 5.53
N TYR A 62 -23.61 -7.29 5.54
CA TYR A 62 -22.19 -7.61 5.57
C TYR A 62 -21.47 -7.10 4.33
N GLN A 63 -22.01 -7.32 3.13
CA GLN A 63 -21.43 -6.83 1.89
C GLN A 63 -21.21 -5.32 1.90
N ILE A 64 -22.21 -4.54 2.32
CA ILE A 64 -22.10 -3.07 2.37
C ILE A 64 -20.98 -2.63 3.31
N VAL A 65 -20.88 -3.24 4.49
CA VAL A 65 -19.85 -2.91 5.47
C VAL A 65 -18.46 -3.28 4.97
N ALA A 66 -18.31 -4.50 4.44
CA ALA A 66 -17.04 -4.99 3.90
C ALA A 66 -16.55 -4.16 2.71
N ASP A 67 -17.44 -3.82 1.78
CA ASP A 67 -17.11 -3.00 0.62
C ASP A 67 -16.74 -1.55 0.99
N ASN A 68 -17.41 -0.95 1.98
CA ASN A 68 -17.06 0.38 2.46
C ASN A 68 -15.69 0.39 3.14
N LEU A 69 -15.41 -0.63 3.94
CA LEU A 69 -14.10 -0.79 4.57
C LEU A 69 -13.00 -1.01 3.51
N ALA A 70 -13.23 -1.92 2.55
CA ALA A 70 -12.31 -2.18 1.45
C ALA A 70 -11.97 -0.91 0.66
N LYS A 71 -12.98 -0.12 0.29
CA LYS A 71 -12.80 1.15 -0.43
C LYS A 71 -11.93 2.14 0.34
N GLN A 72 -12.11 2.24 1.66
CA GLN A 72 -11.34 3.18 2.47
C GLN A 72 -9.88 2.72 2.64
N ILE A 73 -9.65 1.43 2.88
CA ILE A 73 -8.29 0.87 2.95
C ILE A 73 -7.56 1.04 1.61
N LEU A 74 -8.23 0.72 0.50
CA LEU A 74 -7.72 0.96 -0.85
C LEU A 74 -7.33 2.42 -1.05
N GLN A 75 -8.18 3.36 -0.63
CA GLN A 75 -7.92 4.80 -0.80
C GLN A 75 -6.71 5.26 0.02
N CYS A 76 -6.54 4.76 1.25
CA CYS A 76 -5.33 5.03 2.06
C CYS A 76 -4.08 4.54 1.32
N GLY A 77 -4.11 3.34 0.74
CA GLY A 77 -2.99 2.80 -0.04
C GLY A 77 -2.67 3.63 -1.29
N ILE A 78 -3.69 4.08 -2.02
CA ILE A 78 -3.52 4.96 -3.20
C ILE A 78 -2.91 6.30 -2.79
N ASN A 79 -3.47 6.95 -1.75
CA ASN A 79 -2.98 8.24 -1.27
C ASN A 79 -1.53 8.13 -0.78
N TYR A 80 -1.21 7.08 -0.02
CA TYR A 80 0.16 6.81 0.43
C TYR A 80 1.11 6.69 -0.77
N TYR A 81 0.82 5.80 -1.72
CA TYR A 81 1.69 5.54 -2.86
C TYR A 81 1.92 6.78 -3.73
N ASN A 82 0.86 7.54 -4.01
CA ASN A 82 0.92 8.71 -4.88
C ASN A 82 1.66 9.91 -4.25
N ASN A 83 1.82 9.94 -2.92
CA ASN A 83 2.46 11.03 -2.21
C ASN A 83 3.71 10.58 -1.43
N ALA A 84 4.09 9.32 -1.51
CA ALA A 84 5.33 8.83 -0.92
C ALA A 84 6.54 9.52 -1.54
N SER A 85 7.55 9.78 -0.71
CA SER A 85 8.81 10.32 -1.20
C SER A 85 9.51 9.32 -2.13
N ASP A 86 10.23 9.83 -3.12
CA ASP A 86 11.11 9.03 -3.98
C ASP A 86 12.16 8.25 -3.17
N ASP A 87 12.44 8.68 -1.94
CA ASP A 87 13.33 8.00 -1.01
C ASP A 87 12.69 6.79 -0.32
N ASP A 88 11.36 6.68 -0.28
CA ASP A 88 10.67 5.50 0.25
C ASP A 88 10.63 4.39 -0.82
N VAL A 89 11.75 3.71 -0.99
CA VAL A 89 11.89 2.61 -1.96
C VAL A 89 10.95 1.43 -1.70
N GLU A 90 10.36 1.35 -0.51
CA GLU A 90 9.41 0.31 -0.12
C GLU A 90 7.95 0.72 -0.32
N SER A 91 7.70 1.96 -0.77
CA SER A 91 6.33 2.47 -0.92
C SER A 91 5.42 1.58 -1.79
N PRO A 92 5.88 0.98 -2.92
CA PRO A 92 5.03 0.08 -3.70
C PRO A 92 4.64 -1.18 -2.94
N ARG A 93 5.56 -1.79 -2.17
CA ARG A 93 5.27 -3.01 -1.36
C ARG A 93 4.30 -2.71 -0.22
N LYS A 94 4.52 -1.59 0.49
CA LYS A 94 3.63 -1.15 1.57
C LYS A 94 2.22 -0.85 1.04
N ALA A 95 2.11 -0.12 -0.06
CA ALA A 95 0.82 0.18 -0.68
C ALA A 95 0.13 -1.10 -1.20
N MET A 96 0.88 -2.03 -1.79
CA MET A 96 0.35 -3.31 -2.26
C MET A 96 -0.28 -4.13 -1.12
N SER A 97 0.23 -4.04 0.11
CA SER A 97 -0.36 -4.73 1.26
C SER A 97 -1.78 -4.23 1.58
N PHE A 98 -2.04 -2.93 1.46
CA PHE A 98 -3.38 -2.37 1.61
C PHE A 98 -4.33 -2.86 0.53
N GLN A 99 -3.85 -2.92 -0.70
CA GLN A 99 -4.67 -3.32 -1.84
C GLN A 99 -4.96 -4.81 -1.82
N ALA A 100 -4.00 -5.64 -1.40
CA ALA A 100 -4.21 -7.07 -1.17
C ALA A 100 -5.29 -7.31 -0.10
N TYR A 101 -5.21 -6.59 1.02
CA TYR A 101 -6.21 -6.75 2.08
C TYR A 101 -7.59 -6.20 1.66
N ALA A 102 -7.65 -5.05 0.99
CA ALA A 102 -8.89 -4.52 0.45
C ALA A 102 -9.56 -5.51 -0.53
N LEU A 103 -8.78 -6.11 -1.42
CA LEU A 103 -9.24 -7.13 -2.36
C LEU A 103 -9.77 -8.38 -1.62
N GLN A 104 -9.09 -8.80 -0.56
CA GLN A 104 -9.48 -9.97 0.25
C GLN A 104 -10.85 -9.80 0.91
N ILE A 105 -11.18 -8.57 1.38
CA ILE A 105 -12.44 -8.31 2.09
C ILE A 105 -13.56 -7.79 1.19
N ALA A 106 -13.25 -7.32 -0.02
CA ALA A 106 -14.23 -6.85 -0.98
C ALA A 106 -15.15 -7.99 -1.45
N ILE A 107 -16.47 -7.73 -1.49
CA ILE A 107 -17.50 -8.72 -1.84
C ILE A 107 -18.23 -8.32 -3.12
N GLY A 108 -18.74 -7.09 -3.17
CA GLY A 108 -19.47 -6.57 -4.32
C GLY A 108 -18.58 -6.48 -5.56
N LYS A 109 -19.10 -6.91 -6.72
CA LYS A 109 -18.34 -6.99 -7.97
C LYS A 109 -17.57 -5.70 -8.28
N LEU A 110 -18.22 -4.55 -8.25
CA LEU A 110 -17.58 -3.27 -8.56
C LEU A 110 -16.42 -2.94 -7.61
N THR A 111 -16.59 -3.22 -6.31
CA THR A 111 -15.53 -3.00 -5.32
C THR A 111 -14.36 -3.94 -5.55
N LYS A 112 -14.67 -5.20 -5.82
CA LYS A 112 -13.67 -6.24 -6.07
C LYS A 112 -12.87 -5.97 -7.33
N ASP A 113 -13.54 -5.60 -8.44
CA ASP A 113 -12.90 -5.27 -9.70
C ASP A 113 -11.94 -4.08 -9.54
N ARG A 114 -12.37 -3.02 -8.83
CA ARG A 114 -11.52 -1.86 -8.53
C ARG A 114 -10.31 -2.22 -7.65
N CYS A 115 -10.50 -3.05 -6.63
CA CYS A 115 -9.40 -3.51 -5.78
C CYS A 115 -8.41 -4.37 -6.57
N GLN A 116 -8.92 -5.25 -7.44
CA GLN A 116 -8.08 -6.10 -8.30
C GLN A 116 -7.24 -5.27 -9.28
N GLU A 117 -7.85 -4.30 -9.97
CA GLU A 117 -7.15 -3.42 -10.90
C GLU A 117 -5.98 -2.69 -10.21
N ASN A 118 -6.24 -2.09 -9.06
CA ASN A 118 -5.20 -1.38 -8.31
C ASN A 118 -4.12 -2.32 -7.77
N TYR A 119 -4.50 -3.51 -7.30
CA TYR A 119 -3.54 -4.55 -6.88
C TYR A 119 -2.62 -4.95 -8.04
N ASP A 120 -3.17 -5.20 -9.23
CA ASP A 120 -2.41 -5.63 -10.40
C ASP A 120 -1.42 -4.55 -10.89
N ILE A 121 -1.80 -3.27 -10.79
CA ILE A 121 -0.90 -2.14 -11.09
C ILE A 121 0.30 -2.16 -10.16
N LEU A 122 0.08 -2.25 -8.85
CA LEU A 122 1.18 -2.27 -7.87
C LEU A 122 1.98 -3.57 -7.92
N LYS A 123 1.31 -4.70 -8.17
CA LYS A 123 2.01 -5.97 -8.34
C LYS A 123 3.03 -5.89 -9.47
N LYS A 124 2.67 -5.35 -10.63
CA LYS A 124 3.61 -5.13 -11.73
C LYS A 124 4.77 -4.22 -11.33
N ALA A 125 4.51 -3.16 -10.56
CA ALA A 125 5.55 -2.28 -10.06
C ALA A 125 6.51 -3.03 -9.12
N VAL A 126 5.98 -3.81 -8.19
CA VAL A 126 6.75 -4.61 -7.21
C VAL A 126 7.55 -5.72 -7.89
N ASP A 127 6.96 -6.43 -8.88
CA ASP A 127 7.64 -7.51 -9.62
C ASP A 127 8.86 -6.99 -10.40
N ASN A 128 8.87 -5.69 -10.77
CA ASN A 128 9.99 -5.04 -11.43
C ASN A 128 10.96 -4.34 -10.47
N MET A 129 10.74 -4.43 -9.16
CA MET A 129 11.65 -3.85 -8.18
C MET A 129 12.87 -4.74 -7.94
N PRO A 130 14.02 -4.14 -7.63
CA PRO A 130 15.13 -4.91 -7.10
C PRO A 130 14.76 -5.56 -5.76
N PRO A 131 15.46 -6.64 -5.34
CA PRO A 131 15.31 -7.19 -4.00
C PRO A 131 15.41 -6.10 -2.93
N ALA A 132 14.64 -6.23 -1.84
CA ALA A 132 14.57 -5.21 -0.79
C ALA A 132 15.95 -4.89 -0.18
N GLU A 133 16.80 -5.91 -0.07
CA GLU A 133 18.15 -5.84 0.49
C GLU A 133 19.09 -4.88 -0.27
N VAL A 134 18.81 -4.68 -1.57
CA VAL A 134 19.66 -3.85 -2.46
C VAL A 134 18.90 -2.69 -3.09
N ALA A 135 17.67 -2.45 -2.68
CA ALA A 135 16.80 -1.43 -3.27
C ALA A 135 17.40 -0.01 -3.16
N ILE A 136 18.03 0.30 -2.02
CA ILE A 136 18.66 1.60 -1.76
C ILE A 136 19.86 1.83 -2.68
N GLU A 137 20.75 0.85 -2.79
CA GLU A 137 21.94 0.92 -3.63
C GLU A 137 21.56 1.03 -5.11
N THR A 138 20.58 0.23 -5.55
CA THR A 138 20.06 0.26 -6.92
C THR A 138 19.46 1.63 -7.26
N ARG A 139 18.72 2.25 -6.34
CA ARG A 139 18.19 3.61 -6.52
C ARG A 139 19.31 4.64 -6.68
N LYS A 140 20.32 4.60 -5.81
CA LYS A 140 21.47 5.51 -5.89
C LYS A 140 22.20 5.38 -7.21
N ILE A 141 22.40 4.16 -7.70
CA ILE A 141 23.02 3.93 -9.02
C ILE A 141 22.16 4.54 -10.14
N LYS A 142 20.84 4.33 -10.13
CA LYS A 142 19.93 4.93 -11.11
C LYS A 142 20.00 6.47 -11.09
N GLU A 143 20.10 7.08 -9.92
CA GLU A 143 20.23 8.52 -9.78
C GLU A 143 21.54 9.04 -10.34
N GLU A 144 22.67 8.39 -10.06
CA GLU A 144 23.97 8.76 -10.65
C GLU A 144 23.97 8.61 -12.17
N LEU A 145 23.36 7.55 -12.70
CA LEU A 145 23.19 7.38 -14.15
C LEU A 145 22.33 8.51 -14.75
N ARG A 146 21.24 8.91 -14.10
CA ARG A 146 20.40 10.01 -14.56
C ARG A 146 21.17 11.33 -14.60
N LYS A 147 21.95 11.64 -13.55
CA LYS A 147 22.82 12.83 -13.50
C LYS A 147 23.85 12.80 -14.65
N PHE A 148 24.47 11.64 -14.87
CA PHE A 148 25.42 11.46 -15.96
C PHE A 148 24.80 11.74 -17.33
N CYS A 149 23.62 11.18 -17.62
CA CYS A 149 22.91 11.38 -18.88
C CYS A 149 22.48 12.84 -19.14
N GLN A 150 22.42 13.68 -18.10
CA GLN A 150 22.07 15.10 -18.20
C GLN A 150 23.31 16.01 -18.40
N GLN A 151 24.50 15.46 -18.31
CA GLN A 151 25.75 16.22 -18.42
C GLN A 151 26.34 16.13 -19.83
N PRO A 152 27.15 17.14 -20.26
CA PRO A 152 27.91 17.05 -21.50
C PRO A 152 28.84 15.84 -21.48
N ASP A 153 29.04 15.25 -22.64
CA ASP A 153 29.94 14.10 -22.79
C ASP A 153 31.41 14.49 -22.53
N LYS A 154 31.89 14.14 -21.33
CA LYS A 154 33.27 14.39 -20.89
C LYS A 154 33.82 13.20 -20.12
N ILE A 155 35.08 12.87 -20.34
CA ILE A 155 35.78 11.78 -19.63
C ILE A 155 35.71 11.96 -18.11
N SER A 156 35.82 13.20 -17.61
CA SER A 156 35.69 13.47 -16.16
C SER A 156 34.36 13.04 -15.56
N HIS A 157 33.25 13.17 -16.30
CA HIS A 157 31.93 12.74 -15.85
C HIS A 157 31.81 11.21 -15.78
N SER A 158 32.42 10.51 -16.75
CA SER A 158 32.49 9.04 -16.73
C SER A 158 33.31 8.51 -15.54
N ILE A 159 34.40 9.16 -15.20
CA ILE A 159 35.23 8.83 -14.03
C ILE A 159 34.43 9.07 -12.76
N THR A 160 33.72 10.18 -12.65
CA THR A 160 32.85 10.47 -11.49
C THR A 160 31.76 9.44 -11.33
N LEU A 161 31.05 9.09 -12.40
CA LEU A 161 30.04 8.03 -12.38
C LEU A 161 30.62 6.70 -11.87
N LEU A 162 31.77 6.29 -12.40
CA LEU A 162 32.43 5.05 -12.00
C LEU A 162 32.81 5.06 -10.52
N ASN A 163 33.38 6.16 -10.03
CA ASN A 163 33.79 6.30 -8.64
C ASN A 163 32.57 6.27 -7.67
N ASN A 164 31.44 6.86 -8.06
CA ASN A 164 30.24 6.89 -7.24
C ASN A 164 29.49 5.55 -7.26
N THR A 165 29.50 4.82 -8.37
CA THR A 165 28.70 3.59 -8.51
C THR A 165 29.45 2.32 -8.10
N LYS A 166 30.80 2.28 -8.26
CA LYS A 166 31.60 1.10 -7.91
C LYS A 166 31.42 0.60 -6.47
N PRO A 167 31.45 1.45 -5.42
CA PRO A 167 31.22 0.97 -4.05
C PRO A 167 29.80 0.46 -3.84
N LEU A 168 28.81 1.04 -4.51
CA LEU A 168 27.42 0.58 -4.45
C LEU A 168 27.25 -0.82 -5.07
N LEU A 169 27.89 -1.08 -6.21
CA LEU A 169 27.91 -2.39 -6.85
C LEU A 169 28.61 -3.45 -5.98
N GLN A 170 29.68 -3.07 -5.28
CA GLN A 170 30.37 -3.96 -4.32
C GLN A 170 29.44 -4.31 -3.13
N THR A 171 28.68 -3.33 -2.63
CA THR A 171 27.69 -3.56 -1.57
C THR A 171 26.58 -4.49 -2.04
N ILE A 172 26.05 -4.28 -3.24
CA ILE A 172 25.04 -5.17 -3.84
C ILE A 172 25.59 -6.59 -3.93
N LYS A 173 26.79 -6.76 -4.49
CA LYS A 173 27.43 -8.08 -4.60
C LYS A 173 27.58 -8.78 -3.23
N ALA A 174 27.93 -8.03 -2.19
CA ALA A 174 28.07 -8.58 -0.84
C ALA A 174 26.72 -9.00 -0.20
N LYS A 175 25.62 -8.39 -0.61
CA LYS A 175 24.29 -8.66 -0.06
C LYS A 175 23.56 -9.83 -0.74
N ILE A 176 23.78 -10.04 -2.03
CA ILE A 176 23.02 -11.01 -2.84
C ILE A 176 23.90 -12.01 -3.60
N GLY A 177 25.20 -11.88 -3.55
CA GLY A 177 26.21 -12.81 -4.11
C GLY A 177 26.67 -13.79 -3.10
#